data_daf7e66f219022e869167abc0219dafa
#
_entry.id   daf7e66f219022e869167abc0219dafa
#
_cell.length_a   1.000
_cell.length_b   1.000
_cell.length_c   1.000
_cell.angle_alpha   90.00
_cell.angle_beta   90.00
_cell.angle_gamma   90.00
#
_symmetry.space_group_name_H-M   'P 1'
#
loop_
_entity.id
_entity.type
_entity.pdbx_description
1 polymer ?
#
loop_
_entity_poly.entity_id
_entity_poly.type
_entity_poly.pdbx_seq_one_letter_code
_entity_poly.pdbx_strand_id
1 'polypeptide(L)'
;MNQVLRGGEPFFLPGGSTGCLLIHGFTASPQEMRRLGEYLAGEGHTVLGVRLPGHATRLSDMLRVRWEDWYAAVLDGAHMLRDQCAEIVPVGLSLGGALALRFSAEHPVAGVVALSTPYRQPADPRLSLLRHLTSIVRYWPKGPPDWRDPQAQSERVAYPSYPLRTVAEVEAALAAMRAGLAKIRAPVLLMHSVEDDFVTPDNLSLIAGELVGASVETALITNSNHILTCDAARLLVFKRIAEFVRRQTRKRV
;
A
#
# COMPACT_ATOMS: atom_id res chain seq x y z
N MET A 1 -9.95 -20.99 15.98
CA MET A 1 -9.77 -19.57 15.64
C MET A 1 -8.58 -19.44 14.68
N ASN A 2 -8.71 -18.70 13.59
CA ASN A 2 -7.57 -18.40 12.73
C ASN A 2 -6.69 -17.37 13.47
N GLN A 3 -5.54 -17.84 13.95
CA GLN A 3 -4.59 -16.97 14.63
C GLN A 3 -3.88 -16.09 13.59
N VAL A 4 -3.80 -14.77 13.85
CA VAL A 4 -2.98 -13.87 13.06
C VAL A 4 -1.51 -14.29 13.19
N LEU A 5 -0.76 -14.30 12.10
CA LEU A 5 0.67 -14.58 12.11
C LEU A 5 1.38 -13.53 12.97
N ARG A 6 2.29 -13.99 13.84
CA ARG A 6 3.08 -13.10 14.70
C ARG A 6 3.79 -12.03 13.87
N GLY A 7 3.63 -10.75 14.24
CA GLY A 7 4.16 -9.60 13.52
C GLY A 7 3.25 -9.11 12.40
N GLY A 8 2.20 -9.86 12.03
CA GLY A 8 1.22 -9.48 11.02
C GLY A 8 -0.04 -8.81 11.56
N GLU A 9 -0.07 -8.46 12.84
CA GLU A 9 -1.19 -7.81 13.49
C GLU A 9 -1.34 -6.36 13.03
N PRO A 10 -2.60 -5.81 12.98
CA PRO A 10 -2.77 -4.37 12.84
C PRO A 10 -2.13 -3.65 14.03
N PHE A 11 -1.83 -2.38 13.89
CA PHE A 11 -1.25 -1.60 14.97
C PHE A 11 -1.79 -0.18 15.00
N PHE A 12 -1.86 0.37 16.20
CA PHE A 12 -2.24 1.74 16.47
C PHE A 12 -1.19 2.40 17.36
N LEU A 13 -0.72 3.58 16.96
CA LEU A 13 0.26 4.38 17.67
C LEU A 13 -0.36 5.78 17.88
N PRO A 14 -0.75 6.13 19.12
CA PRO A 14 -1.37 7.40 19.41
C PRO A 14 -0.36 8.55 19.25
N GLY A 15 -0.85 9.72 18.82
CA GLY A 15 -0.05 10.92 18.61
C GLY A 15 -0.94 12.16 18.51
N GLY A 16 -0.57 13.11 17.65
CA GLY A 16 -1.30 14.37 17.44
C GLY A 16 -2.54 14.24 16.55
N SER A 17 -3.08 15.37 16.14
CA SER A 17 -4.35 15.50 15.39
C SER A 17 -4.26 15.13 13.91
N THR A 18 -3.09 14.76 13.40
CA THR A 18 -2.91 14.22 12.05
C THR A 18 -2.86 12.70 12.12
N GLY A 19 -3.78 12.03 11.44
CA GLY A 19 -3.86 10.57 11.35
C GLY A 19 -3.20 10.05 10.06
N CYS A 20 -2.20 9.17 10.18
CA CYS A 20 -1.61 8.45 9.06
C CYS A 20 -2.22 7.05 8.98
N LEU A 21 -2.97 6.78 7.91
CA LEU A 21 -3.57 5.47 7.62
C LEU A 21 -2.63 4.67 6.74
N LEU A 22 -1.99 3.65 7.29
CA LEU A 22 -0.99 2.84 6.60
C LEU A 22 -1.60 1.56 6.06
N ILE A 23 -1.41 1.30 4.75
CA ILE A 23 -2.03 0.21 4.01
C ILE A 23 -0.94 -0.62 3.32
N HIS A 24 -0.82 -1.89 3.70
CA HIS A 24 0.21 -2.80 3.19
C HIS A 24 -0.13 -3.38 1.80
N GLY A 25 0.85 -4.08 1.19
CA GLY A 25 0.75 -4.69 -0.13
C GLY A 25 0.03 -6.04 -0.17
N PHE A 26 -0.22 -6.53 -1.40
CA PHE A 26 -0.83 -7.82 -1.67
C PHE A 26 0.00 -8.98 -1.13
N THR A 27 -0.65 -9.96 -0.49
CA THR A 27 -0.04 -11.15 0.15
C THR A 27 0.94 -10.86 1.29
N ALA A 28 1.04 -9.60 1.73
CA ALA A 28 1.91 -9.14 2.81
C ALA A 28 1.15 -8.96 4.15
N SER A 29 1.61 -8.08 4.99
CA SER A 29 1.01 -7.80 6.29
C SER A 29 1.31 -6.38 6.75
N PRO A 30 0.65 -5.87 7.80
CA PRO A 30 0.97 -4.57 8.39
C PRO A 30 2.43 -4.39 8.81
N GLN A 31 3.17 -5.47 8.98
CA GLN A 31 4.61 -5.46 9.30
C GLN A 31 5.41 -4.65 8.26
N GLU A 32 5.05 -4.70 6.95
CA GLU A 32 5.74 -3.91 5.93
C GLU A 32 5.63 -2.39 6.16
N MET A 33 4.61 -1.96 6.88
CA MET A 33 4.34 -0.54 7.17
C MET A 33 4.74 -0.14 8.60
N ARG A 34 5.07 -1.10 9.48
CA ARG A 34 5.27 -0.83 10.91
C ARG A 34 6.42 0.13 11.18
N ARG A 35 7.59 -0.08 10.56
CA ARG A 35 8.76 0.80 10.76
C ARG A 35 8.49 2.23 10.28
N LEU A 36 7.76 2.40 9.18
CA LEU A 36 7.26 3.71 8.75
C LEU A 36 6.30 4.30 9.78
N GLY A 37 5.39 3.46 10.30
CA GLY A 37 4.45 3.88 11.34
C GLY A 37 5.13 4.38 12.60
N GLU A 38 6.13 3.67 13.09
CA GLU A 38 6.94 4.06 14.24
C GLU A 38 7.70 5.37 13.99
N TYR A 39 8.23 5.55 12.79
CA TYR A 39 8.88 6.79 12.38
C TYR A 39 7.89 7.98 12.38
N LEU A 40 6.71 7.83 11.78
CA LEU A 40 5.69 8.88 11.74
C LEU A 40 5.11 9.19 13.13
N ALA A 41 4.95 8.19 13.99
CA ALA A 41 4.57 8.40 15.38
C ALA A 41 5.65 9.18 16.14
N GLY A 42 6.93 8.91 15.89
CA GLY A 42 8.06 9.69 16.42
C GLY A 42 8.07 11.14 15.95
N GLU A 43 7.49 11.44 14.79
CA GLU A 43 7.26 12.81 14.28
C GLU A 43 5.98 13.45 14.88
N GLY A 44 5.27 12.77 15.79
CA GLY A 44 4.11 13.27 16.51
C GLY A 44 2.76 12.99 15.84
N HIS A 45 2.69 12.14 14.83
CA HIS A 45 1.44 11.77 14.15
C HIS A 45 0.74 10.58 14.84
N THR A 46 -0.59 10.55 14.82
CA THR A 46 -1.37 9.35 15.14
C THR A 46 -1.30 8.38 13.95
N VAL A 47 -1.01 7.11 14.19
CA VAL A 47 -0.80 6.14 13.12
C VAL A 47 -1.66 4.89 13.32
N LEU A 48 -2.33 4.47 12.25
CA LEU A 48 -3.05 3.20 12.20
C LEU A 48 -2.56 2.37 11.01
N GLY A 49 -1.96 1.21 11.27
CA GLY A 49 -1.65 0.21 10.27
C GLY A 49 -2.74 -0.84 10.19
N VAL A 50 -3.55 -0.82 9.14
CA VAL A 50 -4.65 -1.78 8.96
C VAL A 50 -4.15 -3.11 8.43
N ARG A 51 -4.79 -4.20 8.83
CA ARG A 51 -4.61 -5.52 8.24
C ARG A 51 -5.75 -5.80 7.27
N LEU A 52 -5.43 -5.96 6.00
CA LEU A 52 -6.41 -6.27 4.96
C LEU A 52 -6.96 -7.70 5.17
N PRO A 53 -8.28 -7.93 5.02
CA PRO A 53 -8.90 -9.25 5.13
C PRO A 53 -8.17 -10.31 4.29
N GLY A 54 -8.08 -11.53 4.84
CA GLY A 54 -7.37 -12.65 4.22
C GLY A 54 -5.86 -12.63 4.36
N HIS A 55 -5.24 -11.50 4.73
CA HIS A 55 -3.80 -11.37 4.92
C HIS A 55 -3.34 -11.75 6.34
N ALA A 56 -2.10 -12.21 6.46
CA ALA A 56 -1.44 -12.57 7.72
C ALA A 56 -2.23 -13.57 8.59
N THR A 57 -2.94 -14.49 7.97
CA THR A 57 -3.61 -15.63 8.62
C THR A 57 -3.22 -16.94 7.92
N ARG A 58 -4.06 -17.46 7.07
CA ARG A 58 -3.77 -18.61 6.20
C ARG A 58 -3.88 -18.19 4.75
N LEU A 59 -2.99 -18.67 3.91
CA LEU A 59 -3.03 -18.38 2.47
C LEU A 59 -4.40 -18.72 1.83
N SER A 60 -5.08 -19.77 2.34
CA SER A 60 -6.43 -20.16 1.90
C SER A 60 -7.51 -19.11 2.19
N ASP A 61 -7.30 -18.25 3.20
CA ASP A 61 -8.28 -17.22 3.53
C ASP A 61 -8.33 -16.13 2.44
N MET A 62 -7.23 -15.93 1.72
CA MET A 62 -7.17 -15.05 0.55
C MET A 62 -8.13 -15.47 -0.57
N LEU A 63 -8.44 -16.76 -0.69
CA LEU A 63 -9.34 -17.26 -1.75
C LEU A 63 -10.82 -16.87 -1.55
N ARG A 64 -11.17 -16.33 -0.37
CA ARG A 64 -12.55 -15.97 0.00
C ARG A 64 -12.81 -14.48 -0.07
N VAL A 65 -11.75 -13.68 -0.08
CA VAL A 65 -11.87 -12.21 -0.04
C VAL A 65 -12.04 -11.63 -1.43
N ARG A 66 -12.71 -10.48 -1.46
CA ARG A 66 -12.86 -9.62 -2.62
C ARG A 66 -12.13 -8.31 -2.38
N TRP A 67 -11.91 -7.55 -3.44
CA TRP A 67 -11.24 -6.25 -3.31
C TRP A 67 -12.08 -5.26 -2.48
N GLU A 68 -13.40 -5.37 -2.51
CA GLU A 68 -14.30 -4.57 -1.68
C GLU A 68 -14.11 -4.83 -0.18
N ASP A 69 -13.74 -6.06 0.23
CA ASP A 69 -13.42 -6.37 1.62
C ASP A 69 -12.14 -5.64 2.07
N TRP A 70 -11.14 -5.55 1.18
CA TRP A 70 -9.94 -4.77 1.46
C TRP A 70 -10.24 -3.28 1.57
N TYR A 71 -11.09 -2.77 0.67
CA TYR A 71 -11.49 -1.37 0.69
C TYR A 71 -12.33 -1.05 1.94
N ALA A 72 -13.22 -1.94 2.36
CA ALA A 72 -13.97 -1.80 3.61
C ALA A 72 -13.04 -1.68 4.84
N ALA A 73 -11.97 -2.49 4.90
CA ALA A 73 -10.98 -2.36 5.99
C ALA A 73 -10.24 -1.01 5.98
N VAL A 74 -10.04 -0.41 4.80
CA VAL A 74 -9.49 0.96 4.69
C VAL A 74 -10.49 2.00 5.19
N LEU A 75 -11.78 1.85 4.87
CA LEU A 75 -12.87 2.72 5.36
C LEU A 75 -12.98 2.64 6.88
N ASP A 76 -12.98 1.43 7.46
CA ASP A 76 -13.03 1.22 8.90
C ASP A 76 -11.84 1.89 9.61
N GLY A 77 -10.64 1.69 9.08
CA GLY A 77 -9.44 2.35 9.59
C GLY A 77 -9.50 3.88 9.51
N ALA A 78 -10.05 4.42 8.43
CA ALA A 78 -10.25 5.86 8.29
C ALA A 78 -11.30 6.40 9.29
N HIS A 79 -12.38 5.68 9.53
CA HIS A 79 -13.38 6.06 10.54
C HIS A 79 -12.76 6.09 11.94
N MET A 80 -11.99 5.06 12.33
CA MET A 80 -11.28 5.05 13.61
C MET A 80 -10.35 6.25 13.80
N LEU A 81 -9.64 6.67 12.74
CA LEU A 81 -8.78 7.85 12.81
C LEU A 81 -9.57 9.16 12.86
N ARG A 82 -10.70 9.27 12.15
CA ARG A 82 -11.54 10.49 12.15
C ARG A 82 -12.12 10.84 13.51
N ASP A 83 -12.32 9.84 14.37
CA ASP A 83 -12.79 10.07 15.75
C ASP A 83 -11.74 10.75 16.63
N GLN A 84 -10.46 10.71 16.24
CA GLN A 84 -9.33 11.19 17.03
C GLN A 84 -8.48 12.24 16.31
N CYS A 85 -8.59 12.33 14.98
CA CYS A 85 -7.73 13.17 14.14
C CYS A 85 -8.56 14.14 13.31
N ALA A 86 -8.11 15.39 13.26
CA ALA A 86 -8.72 16.43 12.42
C ALA A 86 -8.48 16.18 10.91
N GLU A 87 -7.37 15.55 10.58
CA GLU A 87 -6.93 15.32 9.20
C GLU A 87 -6.38 13.90 9.04
N ILE A 88 -6.59 13.32 7.87
CA ILE A 88 -6.09 11.98 7.51
C ILE A 88 -5.19 12.08 6.29
N VAL A 89 -4.07 11.35 6.34
CA VAL A 89 -3.18 11.09 5.19
C VAL A 89 -3.07 9.57 5.01
N PRO A 90 -3.73 8.99 4.01
CA PRO A 90 -3.52 7.59 3.65
C PRO A 90 -2.16 7.42 2.97
N VAL A 91 -1.44 6.37 3.39
CA VAL A 91 -0.13 5.98 2.87
C VAL A 91 -0.17 4.51 2.53
N GLY A 92 -0.05 4.17 1.26
CA GLY A 92 -0.17 2.79 0.80
C GLY A 92 1.03 2.29 0.01
N LEU A 93 1.34 1.01 0.18
CA LEU A 93 2.38 0.31 -0.58
C LEU A 93 1.74 -0.67 -1.57
N SER A 94 2.13 -0.60 -2.84
CA SER A 94 1.69 -1.52 -3.90
C SER A 94 0.15 -1.56 -4.00
N LEU A 95 -0.53 -2.68 -3.76
CA LEU A 95 -1.99 -2.75 -3.65
C LEU A 95 -2.53 -1.71 -2.66
N GLY A 96 -1.85 -1.54 -1.51
CA GLY A 96 -2.23 -0.53 -0.53
C GLY A 96 -2.20 0.88 -1.08
N GLY A 97 -1.27 1.20 -2.00
CA GLY A 97 -1.24 2.47 -2.70
C GLY A 97 -2.43 2.68 -3.63
N ALA A 98 -2.87 1.63 -4.32
CA ALA A 98 -4.07 1.67 -5.14
C ALA A 98 -5.33 1.93 -4.27
N LEU A 99 -5.44 1.27 -3.12
CA LEU A 99 -6.54 1.48 -2.18
C LEU A 99 -6.50 2.89 -1.56
N ALA A 100 -5.29 3.42 -1.25
CA ALA A 100 -5.12 4.78 -0.75
C ALA A 100 -5.56 5.84 -1.76
N LEU A 101 -5.18 5.70 -3.03
CA LEU A 101 -5.61 6.58 -4.12
C LEU A 101 -7.11 6.47 -4.36
N ARG A 102 -7.66 5.24 -4.37
CA ARG A 102 -9.10 5.01 -4.50
C ARG A 102 -9.88 5.70 -3.36
N PHE A 103 -9.43 5.57 -2.13
CA PHE A 103 -10.01 6.24 -0.96
C PHE A 103 -9.99 7.77 -1.11
N SER A 104 -8.87 8.33 -1.55
CA SER A 104 -8.69 9.78 -1.71
C SER A 104 -9.51 10.37 -2.87
N ALA A 105 -9.99 9.54 -3.80
CA ALA A 105 -10.91 9.95 -4.86
C ALA A 105 -12.36 10.14 -4.37
N GLU A 106 -12.73 9.55 -3.24
CA GLU A 106 -14.10 9.55 -2.70
C GLU A 106 -14.23 10.29 -1.38
N HIS A 107 -13.12 10.47 -0.66
CA HIS A 107 -13.12 11.03 0.69
C HIS A 107 -12.13 12.18 0.83
N PRO A 108 -12.48 13.23 1.59
CA PRO A 108 -11.55 14.32 1.87
C PRO A 108 -10.37 13.83 2.71
N VAL A 109 -9.15 14.15 2.25
CA VAL A 109 -7.88 13.86 2.92
C VAL A 109 -6.95 15.07 2.82
N ALA A 110 -6.00 15.20 3.74
CA ALA A 110 -5.01 16.29 3.70
C ALA A 110 -3.97 16.09 2.57
N GLY A 111 -3.71 14.84 2.22
CA GLY A 111 -2.83 14.41 1.14
C GLY A 111 -2.86 12.89 1.04
N VAL A 112 -2.25 12.32 0.01
CA VAL A 112 -2.13 10.86 -0.16
C VAL A 112 -0.73 10.48 -0.62
N VAL A 113 -0.22 9.36 -0.12
CA VAL A 113 1.07 8.80 -0.51
C VAL A 113 0.87 7.41 -1.10
N ALA A 114 1.39 7.19 -2.32
CA ALA A 114 1.34 5.91 -2.99
C ALA A 114 2.75 5.45 -3.38
N LEU A 115 3.15 4.29 -2.85
CA LEU A 115 4.50 3.73 -2.95
C LEU A 115 4.47 2.49 -3.83
N SER A 116 5.36 2.38 -4.82
CA SER A 116 5.48 1.21 -5.72
C SER A 116 4.11 0.72 -6.23
N THR A 117 3.21 1.66 -6.53
CA THR A 117 1.81 1.37 -6.84
C THR A 117 1.67 0.96 -8.30
N PRO A 118 1.08 -0.20 -8.61
CA PRO A 118 0.82 -0.59 -9.98
C PRO A 118 -0.36 0.20 -10.56
N TYR A 119 -0.17 0.75 -11.75
CA TYR A 119 -1.27 1.25 -12.59
C TYR A 119 -1.99 0.09 -13.27
N ARG A 120 -1.23 -0.92 -13.67
CA ARG A 120 -1.68 -2.17 -14.29
C ARG A 120 -0.91 -3.35 -13.69
N GLN A 121 -1.51 -4.52 -13.75
CA GLN A 121 -0.80 -5.72 -13.34
C GLN A 121 0.46 -5.95 -14.19
N PRO A 122 1.53 -6.49 -13.60
CA PRO A 122 2.70 -6.92 -14.36
C PRO A 122 2.29 -7.80 -15.54
N ALA A 123 2.86 -7.54 -16.72
CA ALA A 123 2.61 -8.33 -17.91
C ALA A 123 3.34 -9.69 -17.82
N ASP A 124 2.76 -10.64 -17.11
CA ASP A 124 3.24 -12.02 -17.13
C ASP A 124 2.32 -12.84 -18.05
N PRO A 125 2.80 -13.31 -19.22
CA PRO A 125 2.03 -14.12 -20.14
C PRO A 125 1.45 -15.39 -19.49
N ARG A 126 2.13 -15.88 -18.43
CA ARG A 126 1.68 -17.04 -17.66
C ARG A 126 0.43 -16.75 -16.84
N LEU A 127 0.27 -15.51 -16.34
CA LEU A 127 -0.93 -15.10 -15.61
C LEU A 127 -2.18 -15.11 -16.50
N SER A 128 -2.05 -14.78 -17.79
CA SER A 128 -3.16 -14.81 -18.73
C SER A 128 -3.68 -16.24 -18.97
N LEU A 129 -2.78 -17.22 -19.02
CA LEU A 129 -3.13 -18.63 -19.12
C LEU A 129 -3.66 -19.19 -17.81
N LEU A 130 -3.01 -18.84 -16.69
CA LEU A 130 -3.34 -19.33 -15.36
C LEU A 130 -4.72 -18.88 -14.87
N ARG A 131 -5.20 -17.69 -15.27
CA ARG A 131 -6.57 -17.25 -14.90
C ARG A 131 -7.67 -18.21 -15.42
N HIS A 132 -7.42 -18.94 -16.49
CA HIS A 132 -8.34 -19.97 -16.99
C HIS A 132 -8.18 -21.31 -16.25
N LEU A 133 -7.09 -21.49 -15.51
CA LEU A 133 -6.78 -22.70 -14.73
C LEU A 133 -6.98 -22.52 -13.22
N THR A 134 -7.59 -21.42 -12.79
CA THR A 134 -7.78 -21.10 -11.34
C THR A 134 -8.63 -22.12 -10.58
N SER A 135 -9.42 -22.91 -11.28
CA SER A 135 -10.16 -24.04 -10.69
C SER A 135 -9.26 -25.23 -10.32
N ILE A 136 -8.11 -25.37 -10.99
CA ILE A 136 -7.16 -26.48 -10.82
C ILE A 136 -5.93 -26.01 -10.04
N VAL A 137 -5.35 -24.86 -10.42
CA VAL A 137 -4.17 -24.27 -9.78
C VAL A 137 -4.60 -23.15 -8.86
N ARG A 138 -4.53 -23.39 -7.55
CA ARG A 138 -4.96 -22.42 -6.53
C ARG A 138 -3.88 -21.40 -6.18
N TYR A 139 -2.61 -21.81 -6.21
CA TYR A 139 -1.48 -21.03 -5.73
C TYR A 139 -0.33 -21.07 -6.72
N TRP A 140 0.35 -19.94 -6.87
CA TRP A 140 1.55 -19.82 -7.69
C TRP A 140 2.72 -19.34 -6.82
N PRO A 141 3.85 -20.06 -6.74
CA PRO A 141 5.00 -19.66 -5.96
C PRO A 141 5.53 -18.29 -6.38
N LYS A 142 5.95 -17.48 -5.42
CA LYS A 142 6.70 -16.26 -5.70
C LYS A 142 8.11 -16.61 -6.18
N GLY A 143 8.65 -15.76 -7.06
CA GLY A 143 10.08 -15.80 -7.41
C GLY A 143 10.97 -15.49 -6.21
N PRO A 144 12.30 -15.71 -6.34
CA PRO A 144 13.24 -15.30 -5.32
C PRO A 144 13.12 -13.79 -5.11
N PRO A 145 13.12 -13.33 -3.84
CA PRO A 145 13.05 -11.91 -3.55
C PRO A 145 14.38 -11.24 -3.89
N ASP A 146 14.32 -10.05 -4.48
CA ASP A 146 15.48 -9.23 -4.81
C ASP A 146 15.54 -7.99 -3.91
N TRP A 147 15.90 -8.17 -2.65
CA TRP A 147 16.04 -7.09 -1.68
C TRP A 147 17.48 -6.61 -1.58
N ARG A 148 17.65 -5.31 -1.35
CA ARG A 148 18.96 -4.71 -1.06
C ARG A 148 19.33 -4.82 0.42
N ASP A 149 18.36 -5.10 1.30
CA ASP A 149 18.55 -5.40 2.73
C ASP A 149 18.12 -6.84 3.03
N PRO A 150 19.07 -7.81 3.08
CA PRO A 150 18.76 -9.23 3.33
C PRO A 150 18.19 -9.48 4.74
N GLN A 151 18.55 -8.64 5.73
CA GLN A 151 18.01 -8.78 7.09
C GLN A 151 16.51 -8.43 7.09
N ALA A 152 16.15 -7.30 6.50
CA ALA A 152 14.75 -6.90 6.39
C ALA A 152 13.92 -7.92 5.60
N GLN A 153 14.51 -8.56 4.58
CA GLN A 153 13.89 -9.66 3.85
C GLN A 153 13.59 -10.86 4.76
N SER A 154 14.51 -11.26 5.63
CA SER A 154 14.34 -12.41 6.53
C SER A 154 13.27 -12.19 7.59
N GLU A 155 12.99 -10.94 7.96
CA GLU A 155 11.99 -10.54 8.95
C GLU A 155 10.58 -10.40 8.36
N ARG A 156 10.43 -10.54 7.05
CA ARG A 156 9.18 -10.27 6.36
C ARG A 156 8.07 -11.27 6.69
N VAL A 157 6.91 -10.78 7.09
CA VAL A 157 5.69 -11.56 7.31
C VAL A 157 4.80 -11.45 6.07
N ALA A 158 4.92 -12.41 5.15
CA ALA A 158 4.17 -12.46 3.91
C ALA A 158 3.93 -13.91 3.46
N TYR A 159 2.93 -14.14 2.62
CA TYR A 159 2.72 -15.46 2.03
C TYR A 159 3.77 -15.78 0.96
N PRO A 160 4.22 -17.04 0.87
CA PRO A 160 5.24 -17.46 -0.11
C PRO A 160 4.68 -17.64 -1.53
N SER A 161 3.36 -17.56 -1.70
CA SER A 161 2.69 -17.81 -2.97
C SER A 161 1.57 -16.80 -3.23
N TYR A 162 1.25 -16.58 -4.49
CA TYR A 162 0.08 -15.83 -4.93
C TYR A 162 -1.14 -16.74 -5.01
N PRO A 163 -2.29 -16.40 -4.40
CA PRO A 163 -3.55 -17.06 -4.61
C PRO A 163 -4.14 -16.60 -5.95
N LEU A 164 -4.17 -17.48 -6.96
CA LEU A 164 -4.47 -17.09 -8.34
C LEU A 164 -5.85 -16.46 -8.54
N ARG A 165 -6.87 -16.97 -7.83
CA ARG A 165 -8.20 -16.36 -7.88
C ARG A 165 -8.17 -14.90 -7.43
N THR A 166 -7.39 -14.60 -6.42
CA THR A 166 -7.32 -13.26 -5.81
C THR A 166 -6.52 -12.28 -6.65
N VAL A 167 -5.73 -12.74 -7.62
CA VAL A 167 -5.08 -11.88 -8.62
C VAL A 167 -6.12 -11.11 -9.44
N ALA A 168 -7.28 -11.71 -9.74
CA ALA A 168 -8.38 -11.01 -10.40
C ALA A 168 -8.98 -9.89 -9.52
N GLU A 169 -9.02 -10.09 -8.20
CA GLU A 169 -9.46 -9.07 -7.25
C GLU A 169 -8.47 -7.89 -7.19
N VAL A 170 -7.16 -8.16 -7.34
CA VAL A 170 -6.17 -7.08 -7.48
C VAL A 170 -6.47 -6.24 -8.73
N GLU A 171 -6.73 -6.86 -9.88
CA GLU A 171 -7.08 -6.11 -11.11
C GLU A 171 -8.36 -5.29 -10.93
N ALA A 172 -9.36 -5.82 -10.25
CA ALA A 172 -10.59 -5.07 -9.94
C ALA A 172 -10.30 -3.84 -9.05
N ALA A 173 -9.43 -3.97 -8.04
CA ALA A 173 -8.99 -2.85 -7.22
C ALA A 173 -8.22 -1.79 -8.05
N LEU A 174 -7.34 -2.23 -8.95
CA LEU A 174 -6.61 -1.32 -9.85
C LEU A 174 -7.55 -0.60 -10.82
N ALA A 175 -8.55 -1.30 -11.36
CA ALA A 175 -9.58 -0.69 -12.22
C ALA A 175 -10.39 0.36 -11.45
N ALA A 176 -10.79 0.07 -10.21
CA ALA A 176 -11.47 1.01 -9.33
C ALA A 176 -10.61 2.23 -8.99
N MET A 177 -9.31 2.05 -8.76
CA MET A 177 -8.35 3.15 -8.59
C MET A 177 -8.31 4.03 -9.84
N ARG A 178 -8.05 3.45 -11.03
CA ARG A 178 -7.96 4.20 -12.30
C ARG A 178 -9.21 5.05 -12.55
N ALA A 179 -10.40 4.48 -12.35
CA ALA A 179 -11.67 5.19 -12.49
C ALA A 179 -11.83 6.40 -11.53
N GLY A 180 -11.01 6.44 -10.47
CA GLY A 180 -11.02 7.50 -9.45
C GLY A 180 -9.95 8.57 -9.62
N LEU A 181 -8.83 8.31 -10.33
CA LEU A 181 -7.63 9.18 -10.32
C LEU A 181 -7.94 10.63 -10.68
N ALA A 182 -8.72 10.87 -11.75
CA ALA A 182 -9.08 12.22 -12.19
C ALA A 182 -9.97 13.00 -11.19
N LYS A 183 -10.55 12.32 -10.18
CA LYS A 183 -11.37 12.94 -9.13
C LYS A 183 -10.56 13.41 -7.92
N ILE A 184 -9.33 12.94 -7.75
CA ILE A 184 -8.47 13.33 -6.63
C ILE A 184 -8.14 14.82 -6.73
N ARG A 185 -8.33 15.54 -5.62
CA ARG A 185 -8.04 16.97 -5.48
C ARG A 185 -6.96 17.24 -4.41
N ALA A 186 -6.80 16.30 -3.50
CA ALA A 186 -5.76 16.38 -2.47
C ALA A 186 -4.36 16.25 -3.10
N PRO A 187 -3.33 16.86 -2.49
CA PRO A 187 -1.94 16.67 -2.91
C PRO A 187 -1.54 15.18 -2.87
N VAL A 188 -0.77 14.74 -3.86
CA VAL A 188 -0.34 13.35 -4.03
C VAL A 188 1.19 13.27 -4.04
N LEU A 189 1.75 12.36 -3.26
CA LEU A 189 3.14 11.94 -3.36
C LEU A 189 3.21 10.53 -3.94
N LEU A 190 3.83 10.39 -5.11
CA LEU A 190 4.12 9.10 -5.74
C LEU A 190 5.61 8.78 -5.61
N MET A 191 5.93 7.61 -5.06
CA MET A 191 7.32 7.15 -4.96
C MET A 191 7.47 5.75 -5.56
N HIS A 192 8.52 5.54 -6.33
CA HIS A 192 8.81 4.26 -6.97
C HIS A 192 10.30 3.97 -6.97
N SER A 193 10.69 2.70 -6.87
CA SER A 193 12.09 2.33 -7.09
C SER A 193 12.39 2.25 -8.59
N VAL A 194 13.55 2.74 -8.98
CA VAL A 194 14.09 2.54 -10.34
C VAL A 194 14.48 1.08 -10.60
N GLU A 195 14.67 0.31 -9.53
CA GLU A 195 15.13 -1.08 -9.55
C GLU A 195 13.96 -2.07 -9.36
N ASP A 196 12.71 -1.58 -9.30
CA ASP A 196 11.53 -2.42 -9.15
C ASP A 196 11.25 -3.18 -10.45
N ASP A 197 11.56 -4.46 -10.45
CA ASP A 197 11.37 -5.37 -11.57
C ASP A 197 10.00 -6.09 -11.53
N PHE A 198 9.27 -5.98 -10.42
CA PHE A 198 7.94 -6.55 -10.27
C PHE A 198 6.84 -5.56 -10.72
N VAL A 199 6.86 -4.33 -10.21
CA VAL A 199 6.04 -3.22 -10.69
C VAL A 199 6.98 -2.17 -11.26
N THR A 200 7.13 -2.14 -12.57
CA THR A 200 8.10 -1.28 -13.24
C THR A 200 7.85 0.21 -13.01
N PRO A 201 8.88 1.07 -12.95
CA PRO A 201 8.76 2.48 -12.56
C PRO A 201 7.93 3.34 -13.52
N ASP A 202 7.62 2.87 -14.74
CA ASP A 202 6.70 3.54 -15.67
C ASP A 202 5.27 3.68 -15.11
N ASN A 203 4.87 2.80 -14.19
CA ASN A 203 3.59 2.89 -13.48
C ASN A 203 3.41 4.22 -12.73
N LEU A 204 4.50 4.79 -12.18
CA LEU A 204 4.47 6.10 -11.56
C LEU A 204 4.01 7.19 -12.54
N SER A 205 4.57 7.20 -13.75
CA SER A 205 4.23 8.19 -14.79
C SER A 205 2.79 8.00 -15.30
N LEU A 206 2.33 6.76 -15.42
CA LEU A 206 0.95 6.46 -15.81
C LEU A 206 -0.05 6.98 -14.78
N ILE A 207 0.19 6.76 -13.48
CA ILE A 207 -0.67 7.27 -12.41
C ILE A 207 -0.62 8.81 -12.39
N ALA A 208 0.58 9.40 -12.45
CA ALA A 208 0.74 10.87 -12.43
C ALA A 208 0.00 11.56 -13.57
N GLY A 209 0.00 10.96 -14.77
CA GLY A 209 -0.67 11.51 -15.96
C GLY A 209 -2.20 11.59 -15.83
N GLU A 210 -2.82 10.77 -14.99
CA GLU A 210 -4.27 10.80 -14.76
C GLU A 210 -4.72 11.66 -13.57
N LEU A 211 -3.78 12.16 -12.76
CA LEU A 211 -4.05 12.99 -11.59
C LEU A 211 -4.24 14.48 -11.98
N VAL A 212 -5.09 14.74 -12.97
CA VAL A 212 -5.27 16.06 -13.58
C VAL A 212 -5.84 17.14 -12.65
N GLY A 213 -6.38 16.74 -11.51
CA GLY A 213 -6.99 17.67 -10.54
C GLY A 213 -6.18 17.89 -9.27
N ALA A 214 -5.04 17.24 -9.12
CA ALA A 214 -4.21 17.22 -7.92
C ALA A 214 -2.83 17.84 -8.15
N SER A 215 -2.23 18.39 -7.10
CA SER A 215 -0.79 18.67 -7.09
C SER A 215 -0.04 17.36 -6.87
N VAL A 216 0.83 16.99 -7.80
CA VAL A 216 1.55 15.70 -7.77
C VAL A 216 3.04 15.94 -7.59
N GLU A 217 3.58 15.34 -6.53
CA GLU A 217 5.02 15.19 -6.31
C GLU A 217 5.44 13.76 -6.67
N THR A 218 6.52 13.61 -7.41
CA THR A 218 7.07 12.30 -7.78
C THR A 218 8.49 12.13 -7.28
N ALA A 219 8.85 10.90 -6.88
CA ALA A 219 10.24 10.59 -6.52
C ALA A 219 10.61 9.18 -6.96
N LEU A 220 11.71 9.08 -7.70
CA LEU A 220 12.38 7.81 -7.99
C LEU A 220 13.44 7.54 -6.92
N ILE A 221 13.47 6.31 -6.43
CA ILE A 221 14.32 5.85 -5.33
C ILE A 221 15.30 4.82 -5.89
N THR A 222 16.56 4.98 -5.54
CA THR A 222 17.63 4.00 -5.81
C THR A 222 17.92 3.18 -4.55
N ASN A 223 18.67 2.09 -4.70
CA ASN A 223 19.06 1.20 -3.61
C ASN A 223 17.87 0.63 -2.84
N SER A 224 16.87 0.21 -3.56
CA SER A 224 15.68 -0.47 -3.05
C SER A 224 15.04 -1.26 -4.19
N ASN A 225 14.33 -2.34 -3.87
CA ASN A 225 13.44 -2.99 -4.82
C ASN A 225 11.98 -2.58 -4.52
N HIS A 226 11.00 -3.45 -4.75
CA HIS A 226 9.57 -3.17 -4.67
C HIS A 226 9.10 -2.64 -3.29
N ILE A 227 9.65 -3.15 -2.19
CA ILE A 227 9.17 -2.86 -0.82
C ILE A 227 9.91 -1.68 -0.21
N LEU A 228 9.66 -0.47 -0.71
CA LEU A 228 10.32 0.78 -0.31
C LEU A 228 10.34 1.04 1.20
N THR A 229 9.34 0.55 1.93
CA THR A 229 9.19 0.78 3.37
C THR A 229 10.06 -0.13 4.24
N CYS A 230 10.66 -1.17 3.66
CA CYS A 230 11.46 -2.13 4.41
C CYS A 230 12.90 -2.20 3.93
N ASP A 231 13.16 -1.94 2.64
CA ASP A 231 14.44 -2.14 2.00
C ASP A 231 15.49 -1.07 2.39
N ALA A 232 16.68 -1.16 1.83
CA ALA A 232 17.85 -0.38 2.23
C ALA A 232 17.62 1.15 2.20
N ALA A 233 16.85 1.66 1.22
CA ALA A 233 16.53 3.09 1.12
C ALA A 233 15.40 3.58 2.07
N ARG A 234 14.85 2.73 2.95
CA ARG A 234 13.67 3.04 3.78
C ARG A 234 13.74 4.36 4.54
N LEU A 235 14.89 4.71 5.10
CA LEU A 235 15.02 5.97 5.86
C LEU A 235 14.86 7.23 4.99
N LEU A 236 15.32 7.19 3.74
CA LEU A 236 15.09 8.27 2.78
C LEU A 236 13.59 8.37 2.45
N VAL A 237 12.93 7.22 2.24
CA VAL A 237 11.49 7.13 1.97
C VAL A 237 10.70 7.70 3.15
N PHE A 238 11.03 7.31 4.39
CA PHE A 238 10.36 7.81 5.61
C PHE A 238 10.47 9.31 5.76
N LYS A 239 11.67 9.87 5.59
CA LYS A 239 11.89 11.33 5.64
C LYS A 239 11.04 12.07 4.62
N ARG A 240 11.00 11.62 3.37
CA ARG A 240 10.19 12.25 2.32
C ARG A 240 8.69 12.19 2.63
N ILE A 241 8.19 11.06 3.15
CA ILE A 241 6.79 10.92 3.57
C ILE A 241 6.48 11.86 4.73
N ALA A 242 7.30 11.90 5.77
CA ALA A 242 7.10 12.78 6.93
C ALA A 242 7.12 14.26 6.53
N GLU A 243 8.05 14.66 5.66
CA GLU A 243 8.10 16.04 5.11
C GLU A 243 6.83 16.35 4.32
N PHE A 244 6.35 15.45 3.48
CA PHE A 244 5.10 15.62 2.75
C PHE A 244 3.92 15.76 3.72
N VAL A 245 3.73 14.85 4.67
CA VAL A 245 2.66 14.90 5.67
C VAL A 245 2.69 16.23 6.39
N ARG A 246 3.83 16.63 6.93
CA ARG A 246 4.00 17.92 7.65
C ARG A 246 3.62 19.13 6.81
N ARG A 247 3.95 19.15 5.51
CA ARG A 247 3.59 20.28 4.63
C ARG A 247 2.09 20.37 4.39
N GLN A 248 1.41 19.20 4.26
CA GLN A 248 -0.02 19.18 3.95
C GLN A 248 -0.89 19.51 5.17
N THR A 249 -0.42 19.22 6.37
CA THR A 249 -1.18 19.39 7.62
C THR A 249 -0.92 20.73 8.31
N ARG A 250 0.19 21.44 8.01
CA ARG A 250 0.49 22.78 8.54
C ARG A 250 -0.24 23.94 7.84
N LYS A 251 -0.85 23.71 6.68
CA LYS A 251 -1.44 24.79 5.85
C LYS A 251 -2.82 25.30 6.32
N ARG A 252 -3.35 24.80 7.44
CA ARG A 252 -4.70 25.14 7.92
C ARG A 252 -4.77 25.80 9.30
N VAL A 253 -3.69 26.48 9.73
CA VAL A 253 -3.72 27.35 10.92
C VAL A 253 -3.90 28.81 10.49
#